data_7a84ac2f28fbd87fff8a5502d7dd549a
#
_entry.id   7a84ac2f28fbd87fff8a5502d7dd549a
#
_cell.length_a   1.000
_cell.length_b   1.000
_cell.length_c   1.000
_cell.angle_alpha   90.00
_cell.angle_beta   90.00
_cell.angle_gamma   90.00
#
_symmetry.space_group_name_H-M   'P 1'
#
loop_
_entity.id
_entity.type
_entity.pdbx_description
1 polymer ?
#
loop_
_entity_poly.entity_id
_entity_poly.type
_entity_poly.pdbx_seq_one_letter_code
_entity_poly.pdbx_strand_id
1 'polypeptide(L)'
;MTAEEIFAGESENIEFKSEIPAKSEKYMKTVVAFANGKGGKLIFGVENGTWAVTGFSKEEVFQKMDAITNAIFDSCEPKITPNIAVQEIDGKAIIVVEIIPGMQRPYYIKSQGIMEGTYIRVAGTTRHAERYRVQELIMEGTNRSFDQMEREQTVSEEEITAFCEKMYQHALKLAETDTAREQIQKVGKNQLLSWKLLVERDGAYHPTNGYL
;
A
#
# COMPACT_ATOMS: atom_id res chain seq x y z
N MET A 1 -6.53 -13.08 -20.12
CA MET A 1 -7.13 -11.82 -20.64
C MET A 1 -7.74 -12.12 -21.99
N THR A 2 -8.96 -11.66 -22.23
CA THR A 2 -9.65 -11.82 -23.52
C THR A 2 -9.41 -10.61 -24.42
N ALA A 3 -9.66 -10.72 -25.72
CA ALA A 3 -9.63 -9.58 -26.63
C ALA A 3 -10.59 -8.47 -26.18
N GLU A 4 -11.76 -8.83 -25.63
CA GLU A 4 -12.75 -7.89 -25.08
C GLU A 4 -12.22 -7.10 -23.90
N GLU A 5 -11.42 -7.73 -23.02
CA GLU A 5 -10.77 -7.02 -21.89
C GLU A 5 -9.71 -6.01 -22.35
N ILE A 6 -9.04 -6.28 -23.48
CA ILE A 6 -8.11 -5.33 -24.11
C ILE A 6 -8.88 -4.14 -24.71
N PHE A 7 -9.98 -4.41 -25.41
CA PHE A 7 -10.81 -3.35 -26.00
C PHE A 7 -11.52 -2.46 -24.98
N ALA A 8 -11.64 -2.90 -23.72
CA ALA A 8 -12.12 -2.05 -22.63
C ALA A 8 -11.18 -0.88 -22.30
N GLY A 9 -9.92 -0.96 -22.73
CA GLY A 9 -8.95 0.10 -22.66
C GLY A 9 -8.23 0.25 -21.32
N GLU A 10 -7.43 1.31 -21.22
CA GLU A 10 -6.75 1.67 -19.96
C GLU A 10 -7.75 2.03 -18.87
N SER A 11 -7.42 1.63 -17.66
CA SER A 11 -8.20 1.91 -16.46
C SER A 11 -7.28 2.23 -15.28
N GLU A 12 -7.86 2.44 -14.09
CA GLU A 12 -7.09 2.65 -12.87
C GLU A 12 -6.05 1.52 -12.64
N ASN A 13 -6.35 0.30 -13.07
CA ASN A 13 -5.57 -0.91 -12.82
C ASN A 13 -5.13 -1.65 -14.09
N ILE A 14 -5.22 -1.04 -15.26
CA ILE A 14 -4.70 -1.60 -16.52
C ILE A 14 -3.91 -0.53 -17.25
N GLU A 15 -2.70 -0.90 -17.71
CA GLU A 15 -1.82 -0.06 -18.52
C GLU A 15 -1.26 -0.86 -19.69
N PHE A 16 -1.31 -0.29 -20.90
CA PHE A 16 -0.81 -0.91 -22.13
C PHE A 16 0.48 -0.26 -22.60
N LYS A 17 1.33 -1.08 -23.20
CA LYS A 17 2.55 -0.63 -23.91
C LYS A 17 2.78 -1.48 -25.13
N SER A 18 2.98 -0.85 -26.29
CA SER A 18 3.25 -1.55 -27.55
C SER A 18 4.54 -2.37 -27.52
N GLU A 19 5.53 -1.91 -26.74
CA GLU A 19 6.84 -2.54 -26.60
C GLU A 19 7.36 -2.43 -25.16
N ILE A 20 8.41 -3.17 -24.84
CA ILE A 20 9.12 -3.00 -23.57
C ILE A 20 10.07 -1.81 -23.69
N PRO A 21 9.87 -0.72 -22.91
CA PRO A 21 10.76 0.43 -22.96
C PRO A 21 12.20 0.04 -22.64
N ALA A 22 13.15 0.54 -23.42
CA ALA A 22 14.58 0.31 -23.21
C ALA A 22 15.07 0.72 -21.81
N LYS A 23 14.45 1.76 -21.22
CA LYS A 23 14.67 2.16 -19.83
C LYS A 23 13.53 1.59 -18.98
N SER A 24 13.84 0.62 -18.12
CA SER A 24 12.87 -0.02 -17.23
C SER A 24 12.15 0.95 -16.29
N GLU A 25 12.79 2.06 -15.92
CA GLU A 25 12.23 3.13 -15.11
C GLU A 25 10.87 3.63 -15.62
N LYS A 26 10.68 3.66 -16.96
CA LYS A 26 9.42 4.13 -17.56
C LYS A 26 8.19 3.32 -17.19
N TYR A 27 8.34 2.01 -16.98
CA TYR A 27 7.23 1.16 -16.53
C TYR A 27 7.31 0.84 -15.03
N MET A 28 8.48 1.02 -14.43
CA MET A 28 8.68 0.77 -13.00
C MET A 28 7.81 1.69 -12.12
N LYS A 29 7.59 2.94 -12.56
CA LYS A 29 6.67 3.89 -11.91
C LYS A 29 5.25 3.32 -11.80
N THR A 30 4.77 2.67 -12.85
CA THR A 30 3.45 2.03 -12.87
C THR A 30 3.42 0.79 -11.98
N VAL A 31 4.48 -0.02 -12.01
CA VAL A 31 4.63 -1.20 -11.12
C VAL A 31 4.53 -0.80 -9.64
N VAL A 32 5.31 0.21 -9.25
CA VAL A 32 5.30 0.76 -7.88
C VAL A 32 3.91 1.32 -7.53
N ALA A 33 3.30 2.06 -8.46
CA ALA A 33 1.98 2.66 -8.23
C ALA A 33 0.88 1.60 -8.05
N PHE A 34 0.95 0.48 -8.77
CA PHE A 34 0.05 -0.66 -8.58
C PHE A 34 0.25 -1.31 -7.21
N ALA A 35 1.50 -1.55 -6.79
CA ALA A 35 1.80 -2.13 -5.48
C ALA A 35 1.32 -1.24 -4.31
N ASN A 36 1.41 0.09 -4.46
CA ASN A 36 0.92 1.07 -3.48
C ASN A 36 -0.61 1.25 -3.51
N GLY A 37 -1.27 0.79 -4.58
CA GLY A 37 -2.72 0.94 -4.77
C GLY A 37 -3.48 -0.38 -4.60
N LYS A 38 -4.39 -0.62 -5.52
CA LYS A 38 -5.27 -1.81 -5.57
C LYS A 38 -4.69 -2.96 -6.39
N GLY A 39 -3.43 -2.85 -6.82
CA GLY A 39 -2.84 -3.73 -7.81
C GLY A 39 -3.19 -3.33 -9.23
N GLY A 40 -2.74 -4.13 -10.20
CA GLY A 40 -3.08 -3.88 -11.60
C GLY A 40 -2.29 -4.76 -12.57
N LYS A 41 -2.57 -4.57 -13.85
CA LYS A 41 -1.94 -5.31 -14.95
C LYS A 41 -1.24 -4.35 -15.90
N LEU A 42 0.03 -4.62 -16.14
CA LEU A 42 0.82 -3.95 -17.16
C LEU A 42 0.98 -4.93 -18.34
N ILE A 43 0.57 -4.50 -19.52
CA ILE A 43 0.47 -5.37 -20.70
C ILE A 43 1.41 -4.84 -21.76
N PHE A 44 2.36 -5.66 -22.17
CA PHE A 44 3.30 -5.36 -23.25
C PHE A 44 2.89 -6.10 -24.53
N GLY A 45 3.02 -5.43 -25.66
CA GLY A 45 2.65 -5.95 -26.97
C GLY A 45 1.26 -5.51 -27.45
N VAL A 46 0.70 -4.46 -26.83
CA VAL A 46 -0.56 -3.83 -27.24
C VAL A 46 -0.37 -2.32 -27.32
N GLU A 47 -0.76 -1.71 -28.42
CA GLU A 47 -0.66 -0.27 -28.62
C GLU A 47 -1.77 0.47 -27.86
N ASN A 48 -1.38 1.49 -27.10
CA ASN A 48 -2.33 2.32 -26.39
C ASN A 48 -3.11 3.22 -27.34
N GLY A 49 -4.42 3.27 -27.18
CA GLY A 49 -5.35 4.09 -27.97
C GLY A 49 -5.96 3.36 -29.18
N THR A 50 -5.17 2.61 -29.94
CA THR A 50 -5.67 1.79 -31.07
C THR A 50 -6.04 0.39 -30.64
N TRP A 51 -5.48 -0.07 -29.52
CA TRP A 51 -5.59 -1.43 -28.99
C TRP A 51 -5.07 -2.51 -29.93
N ALA A 52 -4.31 -2.13 -30.94
CA ALA A 52 -3.72 -3.03 -31.89
C ALA A 52 -2.68 -3.93 -31.19
N VAL A 53 -2.81 -5.24 -31.37
CA VAL A 53 -1.84 -6.20 -30.86
C VAL A 53 -0.58 -6.15 -31.74
N THR A 54 0.50 -5.59 -31.22
CA THR A 54 1.83 -5.58 -31.86
C THR A 54 2.52 -6.91 -31.61
N GLY A 55 2.47 -7.41 -30.37
CA GLY A 55 3.00 -8.69 -29.94
C GLY A 55 4.52 -8.82 -29.98
N PHE A 56 5.00 -10.00 -29.58
CA PHE A 56 6.41 -10.40 -29.63
C PHE A 56 6.55 -11.72 -30.37
N SER A 57 7.73 -12.03 -30.89
CA SER A 57 8.03 -13.34 -31.43
C SER A 57 8.09 -14.40 -30.32
N LYS A 58 7.82 -15.65 -30.67
CA LYS A 58 7.88 -16.77 -29.70
C LYS A 58 9.28 -17.02 -29.17
N GLU A 59 10.28 -16.67 -29.95
CA GLU A 59 11.70 -16.82 -29.60
C GLU A 59 12.14 -15.79 -28.55
N GLU A 60 11.60 -14.56 -28.61
CA GLU A 60 12.01 -13.45 -27.75
C GLU A 60 11.20 -13.34 -26.47
N VAL A 61 9.94 -13.80 -26.46
CA VAL A 61 8.95 -13.52 -25.42
C VAL A 61 9.43 -13.98 -24.03
N PHE A 62 10.02 -15.16 -23.93
CA PHE A 62 10.50 -15.70 -22.65
C PHE A 62 11.71 -14.94 -22.12
N GLN A 63 12.64 -14.57 -22.99
CA GLN A 63 13.79 -13.76 -22.63
C GLN A 63 13.39 -12.35 -22.13
N LYS A 64 12.38 -11.76 -22.80
CA LYS A 64 11.80 -10.48 -22.39
C LYS A 64 11.06 -10.59 -21.04
N MET A 65 10.36 -11.67 -20.81
CA MET A 65 9.69 -11.96 -19.53
C MET A 65 10.70 -12.03 -18.38
N ASP A 66 11.81 -12.76 -18.55
CA ASP A 66 12.87 -12.85 -17.55
C ASP A 66 13.51 -11.49 -17.27
N ALA A 67 13.76 -10.71 -18.32
CA ALA A 67 14.30 -9.36 -18.18
C ALA A 67 13.36 -8.43 -17.38
N ILE A 68 12.05 -8.50 -17.62
CA ILE A 68 11.04 -7.73 -16.86
C ILE A 68 11.03 -8.17 -15.40
N THR A 69 11.01 -9.48 -15.14
CA THR A 69 11.01 -10.05 -13.78
C THR A 69 12.19 -9.54 -12.97
N ASN A 70 13.41 -9.67 -13.54
CA ASN A 70 14.63 -9.24 -12.88
C ASN A 70 14.64 -7.71 -12.67
N ALA A 71 14.22 -6.93 -13.67
CA ALA A 71 14.16 -5.48 -13.54
C ALA A 71 13.20 -5.03 -12.41
N ILE A 72 12.03 -5.65 -12.27
CA ILE A 72 11.09 -5.35 -11.19
C ILE A 72 11.68 -5.73 -9.84
N PHE A 73 12.21 -6.96 -9.72
CA PHE A 73 12.76 -7.46 -8.48
C PHE A 73 13.94 -6.64 -7.97
N ASP A 74 14.81 -6.17 -8.87
CA ASP A 74 16.03 -5.45 -8.50
C ASP A 74 15.80 -3.96 -8.25
N SER A 75 14.80 -3.37 -8.91
CA SER A 75 14.58 -1.91 -8.88
C SER A 75 13.66 -1.45 -7.78
N CYS A 76 12.84 -2.32 -7.16
CA CYS A 76 11.84 -1.94 -6.18
C CYS A 76 12.27 -2.25 -4.75
N GLU A 77 11.86 -1.37 -3.84
CA GLU A 77 11.99 -1.55 -2.39
C GLU A 77 10.67 -1.16 -1.72
N PRO A 78 10.06 -1.95 -0.83
CA PRO A 78 10.31 -3.39 -0.64
C PRO A 78 10.24 -4.19 -1.96
N LYS A 79 10.74 -5.42 -1.96
CA LYS A 79 10.74 -6.27 -3.16
C LYS A 79 9.31 -6.52 -3.65
N ILE A 80 9.11 -6.40 -4.96
CA ILE A 80 7.85 -6.73 -5.63
C ILE A 80 8.07 -8.02 -6.43
N THR A 81 7.22 -9.01 -6.18
CA THR A 81 7.20 -10.25 -6.97
C THR A 81 6.01 -10.21 -7.91
N PRO A 82 6.21 -9.97 -9.21
CA PRO A 82 5.11 -9.93 -10.17
C PRO A 82 4.64 -11.34 -10.55
N ASN A 83 3.36 -11.48 -10.89
CA ASN A 83 2.87 -12.62 -11.63
C ASN A 83 2.98 -12.32 -13.13
N ILE A 84 3.80 -13.05 -13.86
CA ILE A 84 4.00 -12.81 -15.28
C ILE A 84 3.51 -14.01 -16.10
N ALA A 85 2.71 -13.72 -17.11
CA ALA A 85 2.20 -14.72 -18.04
C ALA A 85 2.32 -14.25 -19.48
N VAL A 86 2.60 -15.20 -20.38
CA VAL A 86 2.50 -15.00 -21.83
C VAL A 86 1.13 -15.44 -22.28
N GLN A 87 0.46 -14.62 -23.08
CA GLN A 87 -0.83 -14.94 -23.71
C GLN A 87 -0.71 -14.75 -25.21
N GLU A 88 -1.44 -15.54 -25.97
CA GLU A 88 -1.50 -15.43 -27.43
C GLU A 88 -2.85 -14.82 -27.84
N ILE A 89 -2.80 -13.76 -28.66
CA ILE A 89 -3.97 -13.10 -29.22
C ILE A 89 -3.69 -12.90 -30.71
N ASP A 90 -4.58 -13.43 -31.55
CA ASP A 90 -4.48 -13.36 -33.00
C ASP A 90 -3.11 -13.86 -33.53
N GLY A 91 -2.56 -14.91 -32.93
CA GLY A 91 -1.28 -15.50 -33.29
C GLY A 91 -0.05 -14.71 -32.85
N LYS A 92 -0.22 -13.66 -32.05
CA LYS A 92 0.85 -12.82 -31.49
C LYS A 92 0.95 -13.00 -29.98
N ALA A 93 2.17 -13.13 -29.47
CA ALA A 93 2.41 -13.27 -28.04
C ALA A 93 2.42 -11.89 -27.36
N ILE A 94 1.70 -11.73 -26.28
CA ILE A 94 1.73 -10.56 -25.38
C ILE A 94 2.23 -11.00 -24.00
N ILE A 95 2.82 -10.06 -23.24
CA ILE A 95 3.27 -10.30 -21.88
C ILE A 95 2.34 -9.54 -20.92
N VAL A 96 1.70 -10.28 -20.02
CA VAL A 96 0.85 -9.71 -18.97
C VAL A 96 1.59 -9.79 -17.65
N VAL A 97 1.87 -8.64 -17.05
CA VAL A 97 2.52 -8.49 -15.74
C VAL A 97 1.48 -8.04 -14.74
N GLU A 98 1.09 -8.93 -13.85
CA GLU A 98 0.14 -8.63 -12.79
C GLU A 98 0.88 -8.30 -11.50
N ILE A 99 0.56 -7.15 -10.93
CA ILE A 99 1.08 -6.67 -9.65
C ILE A 99 -0.04 -6.74 -8.62
N ILE A 100 0.19 -7.50 -7.57
CA ILE A 100 -0.75 -7.61 -6.43
C ILE A 100 -0.53 -6.43 -5.48
N PRO A 101 -1.59 -5.92 -4.82
CA PRO A 101 -1.44 -4.89 -3.79
C PRO A 101 -0.44 -5.31 -2.72
N GLY A 102 0.56 -4.47 -2.48
CA GLY A 102 1.58 -4.76 -1.48
C GLY A 102 1.13 -4.42 -0.06
N MET A 103 1.59 -5.22 0.91
CA MET A 103 1.26 -5.03 2.33
C MET A 103 2.31 -4.20 3.08
N GLN A 104 3.53 -4.09 2.54
CA GLN A 104 4.66 -3.37 3.16
C GLN A 104 4.83 -1.97 2.55
N ARG A 105 3.74 -1.23 2.38
CA ARG A 105 3.76 0.12 1.82
C ARG A 105 4.60 1.08 2.66
N PRO A 106 5.23 2.10 2.03
CA PRO A 106 5.24 2.39 0.60
C PRO A 106 6.26 1.56 -0.16
N TYR A 107 5.90 1.12 -1.35
CA TYR A 107 6.83 0.63 -2.35
C TYR A 107 7.40 1.79 -3.15
N TYR A 108 8.68 1.74 -3.51
CA TYR A 108 9.33 2.82 -4.24
C TYR A 108 10.45 2.29 -5.14
N ILE A 109 10.86 3.11 -6.12
CA ILE A 109 12.03 2.84 -6.95
C ILE A 109 13.27 3.07 -6.10
N LYS A 110 14.03 2.01 -5.83
CA LYS A 110 15.17 1.99 -4.90
C LYS A 110 16.21 3.08 -5.20
N SER A 111 16.55 3.30 -6.47
CA SER A 111 17.54 4.31 -6.87
C SER A 111 17.12 5.75 -6.61
N GLN A 112 15.81 6.01 -6.43
CA GLN A 112 15.25 7.34 -6.17
C GLN A 112 14.97 7.57 -4.68
N GLY A 113 14.96 6.50 -3.86
CA GLY A 113 14.60 6.56 -2.45
C GLY A 113 13.11 6.74 -2.21
N ILE A 114 12.70 6.63 -0.95
CA ILE A 114 11.29 6.57 -0.54
C ILE A 114 10.50 7.85 -0.93
N MET A 115 11.10 9.03 -0.83
CA MET A 115 10.38 10.28 -1.09
C MET A 115 10.18 10.54 -2.56
N GLU A 116 11.17 10.29 -3.41
CA GLU A 116 11.13 10.60 -4.86
C GLU A 116 10.75 9.38 -5.71
N GLY A 117 10.90 8.17 -5.17
CA GLY A 117 10.63 6.93 -5.87
C GLY A 117 9.23 6.35 -5.64
N THR A 118 8.41 6.99 -4.78
CA THR A 118 7.06 6.51 -4.50
C THR A 118 6.06 7.07 -5.51
N TYR A 119 5.32 6.16 -6.15
CA TYR A 119 4.29 6.49 -7.14
C TYR A 119 2.95 5.90 -6.75
N ILE A 120 1.87 6.56 -7.16
CA ILE A 120 0.47 6.15 -6.95
C ILE A 120 -0.32 6.25 -8.25
N ARG A 121 -1.46 5.52 -8.31
CA ARG A 121 -2.44 5.67 -9.39
C ARG A 121 -3.48 6.71 -8.98
N VAL A 122 -3.72 7.65 -9.88
CA VAL A 122 -4.80 8.63 -9.75
C VAL A 122 -5.62 8.53 -11.02
N ALA A 123 -6.80 7.94 -10.92
CA ALA A 123 -7.58 7.49 -12.06
C ALA A 123 -6.72 6.62 -13.00
N GLY A 124 -6.67 6.84 -14.29
CA GLY A 124 -5.85 6.08 -15.23
C GLY A 124 -4.37 6.51 -15.32
N THR A 125 -3.87 7.44 -14.45
CA THR A 125 -2.51 7.98 -14.56
C THR A 125 -1.62 7.59 -13.38
N THR A 126 -0.33 7.33 -13.67
CA THR A 126 0.71 7.18 -12.65
C THR A 126 1.29 8.55 -12.29
N ARG A 127 1.25 8.90 -11.01
CA ARG A 127 1.77 10.17 -10.48
C ARG A 127 2.75 9.91 -9.34
N HIS A 128 3.69 10.81 -9.17
CA HIS A 128 4.56 10.87 -8.01
C HIS A 128 3.69 11.11 -6.76
N ALA A 129 3.97 10.41 -5.67
CA ALA A 129 3.25 10.59 -4.41
C ALA A 129 3.80 11.80 -3.67
N GLU A 130 2.94 12.74 -3.31
CA GLU A 130 3.32 13.88 -2.48
C GLU A 130 3.68 13.42 -1.05
N ARG A 131 4.44 14.24 -0.35
CA ARG A 131 4.99 13.91 0.98
C ARG A 131 3.93 13.40 1.97
N TYR A 132 2.76 14.04 2.02
CA TYR A 132 1.68 13.61 2.89
C TYR A 132 1.17 12.21 2.53
N ARG A 133 1.07 11.89 1.21
CA ARG A 133 0.62 10.58 0.74
C ARG A 133 1.65 9.47 1.03
N VAL A 134 2.95 9.80 0.96
CA VAL A 134 4.01 8.87 1.39
C VAL A 134 3.87 8.54 2.88
N GLN A 135 3.58 9.55 3.72
CA GLN A 135 3.34 9.34 5.15
C GLN A 135 2.12 8.46 5.43
N GLU A 136 1.01 8.66 4.70
CA GLU A 136 -0.17 7.79 4.80
C GLU A 136 0.17 6.34 4.42
N LEU A 137 0.91 6.12 3.32
CA LEU A 137 1.34 4.79 2.90
C LEU A 137 2.27 4.11 3.92
N ILE A 138 3.14 4.87 4.61
CA ILE A 138 3.95 4.35 5.71
C ILE A 138 3.05 3.87 6.86
N MET A 139 2.04 4.63 7.22
CA MET A 139 1.08 4.23 8.25
C MET A 139 0.29 2.97 7.84
N GLU A 140 -0.21 2.93 6.60
CA GLU A 140 -0.89 1.76 6.04
C GLU A 140 0.01 0.51 6.09
N GLY A 141 1.28 0.61 5.68
CA GLY A 141 2.23 -0.50 5.62
C GLY A 141 2.71 -1.00 6.98
N THR A 142 2.67 -0.15 8.01
CA THR A 142 3.02 -0.55 9.38
C THR A 142 1.82 -1.10 10.15
N ASN A 143 0.64 -1.18 9.54
CA ASN A 143 -0.62 -1.55 10.21
C ASN A 143 -0.92 -0.65 11.43
N ARG A 144 -0.39 0.58 11.44
CA ARG A 144 -0.64 1.57 12.49
C ARG A 144 -1.72 2.54 12.01
N SER A 145 -2.76 2.69 12.78
CA SER A 145 -3.71 3.80 12.61
C SER A 145 -3.09 5.11 13.13
N PHE A 146 -3.63 6.25 12.71
CA PHE A 146 -3.25 7.55 13.25
C PHE A 146 -3.34 7.56 14.79
N ASP A 147 -4.36 6.90 15.35
CA ASP A 147 -4.59 6.79 16.80
C ASP A 147 -3.47 6.03 17.53
N GLN A 148 -2.74 5.14 16.85
CA GLN A 148 -1.63 4.36 17.43
C GLN A 148 -0.26 5.03 17.29
N MET A 149 -0.19 6.24 16.72
CA MET A 149 1.08 6.98 16.63
C MET A 149 1.49 7.47 18.02
N GLU A 150 2.70 7.09 18.43
CA GLU A 150 3.31 7.52 19.70
C GLU A 150 3.62 9.02 19.67
N ARG A 151 3.42 9.67 20.80
CA ARG A 151 3.87 11.04 21.03
C ARG A 151 5.20 11.05 21.76
N GLU A 152 5.98 12.07 21.54
CA GLU A 152 7.27 12.25 22.25
C GLU A 152 7.09 12.54 23.74
N GLN A 153 5.92 13.04 24.14
CA GLN A 153 5.60 13.32 25.53
C GLN A 153 5.52 12.02 26.33
N THR A 154 5.92 12.08 27.59
CA THR A 154 5.73 11.01 28.56
C THR A 154 4.58 11.35 29.51
N VAL A 155 3.94 10.34 30.07
CA VAL A 155 2.90 10.47 31.09
C VAL A 155 3.30 9.70 32.33
N SER A 156 3.03 10.26 33.50
CA SER A 156 3.30 9.64 34.79
C SER A 156 2.24 8.60 35.15
N GLU A 157 2.51 7.74 36.15
CA GLU A 157 1.53 6.79 36.65
C GLU A 157 0.31 7.47 37.27
N GLU A 158 0.50 8.62 37.90
CA GLU A 158 -0.58 9.43 38.45
C GLU A 158 -1.51 9.96 37.34
N GLU A 159 -0.94 10.48 36.25
CA GLU A 159 -1.70 10.95 35.11
C GLU A 159 -2.47 9.82 34.41
N ILE A 160 -1.85 8.63 34.28
CA ILE A 160 -2.51 7.44 33.73
C ILE A 160 -3.70 7.04 34.61
N THR A 161 -3.52 7.03 35.93
CA THR A 161 -4.57 6.71 36.90
C THR A 161 -5.72 7.71 36.83
N ALA A 162 -5.42 8.99 36.77
CA ALA A 162 -6.40 10.05 36.64
C ALA A 162 -7.18 9.95 35.30
N PHE A 163 -6.50 9.59 34.21
CA PHE A 163 -7.14 9.36 32.92
C PHE A 163 -8.10 8.16 32.97
N CYS A 164 -7.69 7.02 33.54
CA CYS A 164 -8.54 5.86 33.71
C CYS A 164 -9.79 6.18 34.54
N GLU A 165 -9.66 6.94 35.62
CA GLU A 165 -10.79 7.37 36.42
C GLU A 165 -11.76 8.28 35.65
N LYS A 166 -11.21 9.23 34.88
CA LYS A 166 -11.99 10.12 34.00
C LYS A 166 -12.78 9.32 32.95
N MET A 167 -12.15 8.32 32.32
CA MET A 167 -12.85 7.41 31.39
C MET A 167 -13.99 6.68 32.05
N TYR A 168 -13.77 6.13 33.24
CA TYR A 168 -14.79 5.42 33.99
C TYR A 168 -15.97 6.32 34.35
N GLN A 169 -15.69 7.51 34.87
CA GLN A 169 -16.75 8.49 35.21
C GLN A 169 -17.54 8.94 33.97
N HIS A 170 -16.86 9.07 32.82
CA HIS A 170 -17.51 9.42 31.58
C HIS A 170 -18.43 8.28 31.08
N ALA A 171 -17.98 7.05 31.14
CA ALA A 171 -18.77 5.88 30.78
C ALA A 171 -20.03 5.76 31.65
N LEU A 172 -19.89 5.98 32.97
CA LEU A 172 -21.05 5.97 33.89
C LEU A 172 -22.09 7.05 33.54
N LYS A 173 -21.63 8.24 33.08
CA LYS A 173 -22.55 9.31 32.66
C LYS A 173 -23.28 9.02 31.36
N LEU A 174 -22.66 8.27 30.45
CA LEU A 174 -23.27 7.89 29.18
C LEU A 174 -24.19 6.66 29.28
N ALA A 175 -24.12 5.91 30.38
CA ALA A 175 -24.95 4.74 30.57
C ALA A 175 -26.42 5.14 30.84
N GLU A 176 -27.31 4.76 29.94
CA GLU A 176 -28.74 5.13 29.96
C GLU A 176 -29.55 4.27 30.95
N THR A 177 -29.06 3.09 31.34
CA THR A 177 -29.76 2.15 32.22
C THR A 177 -28.88 1.75 33.42
N ASP A 178 -29.51 1.40 34.53
CA ASP A 178 -28.82 0.92 35.74
C ASP A 178 -28.04 -0.38 35.45
N THR A 179 -28.61 -1.30 34.68
CA THR A 179 -27.94 -2.53 34.26
C THR A 179 -26.67 -2.24 33.45
N ALA A 180 -26.70 -1.22 32.55
CA ALA A 180 -25.52 -0.82 31.82
C ALA A 180 -24.43 -0.24 32.74
N ARG A 181 -24.83 0.54 33.77
CA ARG A 181 -23.90 1.10 34.76
C ARG A 181 -23.19 0.01 35.58
N GLU A 182 -23.93 -1.01 35.98
CA GLU A 182 -23.38 -2.14 36.74
C GLU A 182 -22.36 -2.98 35.95
N GLN A 183 -22.44 -2.98 34.61
CA GLN A 183 -21.52 -3.70 33.74
C GLN A 183 -20.24 -2.91 33.40
N ILE A 184 -20.19 -1.60 33.68
CA ILE A 184 -19.01 -0.80 33.41
C ILE A 184 -17.90 -1.13 34.37
N GLN A 185 -16.79 -1.60 33.84
CA GLN A 185 -15.59 -1.91 34.61
C GLN A 185 -14.56 -0.80 34.52
N LYS A 186 -13.84 -0.53 35.60
CA LYS A 186 -12.68 0.35 35.57
C LYS A 186 -11.58 -0.27 34.72
N VAL A 187 -11.07 0.51 33.78
CA VAL A 187 -9.86 0.17 33.05
C VAL A 187 -8.62 0.60 33.83
N GLY A 188 -7.53 -0.09 33.61
CA GLY A 188 -6.25 0.27 34.20
C GLY A 188 -5.15 0.37 33.15
N LYS A 189 -3.94 0.70 33.57
CA LYS A 189 -2.76 0.85 32.72
C LYS A 189 -2.58 -0.31 31.72
N ASN A 190 -2.73 -1.55 32.18
CA ASN A 190 -2.53 -2.73 31.35
C ASN A 190 -3.52 -2.81 30.17
N GLN A 191 -4.78 -2.36 30.35
CA GLN A 191 -5.74 -2.26 29.28
C GLN A 191 -5.36 -1.18 28.28
N LEU A 192 -4.88 -0.01 28.76
CA LEU A 192 -4.41 1.04 27.87
C LEU A 192 -3.20 0.61 27.01
N LEU A 193 -2.28 -0.15 27.60
CA LEU A 193 -1.17 -0.78 26.87
C LEU A 193 -1.69 -1.81 25.83
N SER A 194 -2.62 -2.67 26.24
CA SER A 194 -3.25 -3.67 25.37
C SER A 194 -3.99 -3.02 24.19
N TRP A 195 -4.68 -1.91 24.44
CA TRP A 195 -5.42 -1.14 23.41
C TRP A 195 -4.51 -0.23 22.57
N LYS A 196 -3.19 -0.23 22.85
CA LYS A 196 -2.20 0.64 22.20
C LYS A 196 -2.52 2.14 22.34
N LEU A 197 -3.15 2.52 23.42
CA LEU A 197 -3.32 3.91 23.84
C LEU A 197 -2.09 4.44 24.57
N LEU A 198 -1.31 3.53 25.17
CA LEU A 198 0.00 3.77 25.77
C LEU A 198 1.03 2.80 25.18
N VAL A 199 2.27 3.26 25.11
CA VAL A 199 3.45 2.44 24.78
C VAL A 199 4.47 2.62 25.89
N GLU A 200 5.05 1.52 26.38
CA GLU A 200 6.17 1.55 27.31
C GLU A 200 7.49 1.41 26.56
N ARG A 201 8.36 2.39 26.72
CA ARG A 201 9.70 2.41 26.12
C ARG A 201 10.70 3.00 27.08
N ASP A 202 11.81 2.33 27.29
CA ASP A 202 12.90 2.77 28.18
C ASP A 202 12.45 3.07 29.63
N GLY A 203 11.41 2.35 30.11
CA GLY A 203 10.84 2.56 31.43
C GLY A 203 9.93 3.77 31.57
N ALA A 204 9.59 4.44 30.47
CA ALA A 204 8.65 5.56 30.41
C ALA A 204 7.39 5.20 29.60
N TYR A 205 6.25 5.81 29.95
CA TYR A 205 4.99 5.63 29.23
C TYR A 205 4.77 6.79 28.26
N HIS A 206 4.60 6.43 26.98
CA HIS A 206 4.30 7.38 25.90
C HIS A 206 2.84 7.23 25.49
N PRO A 207 2.04 8.32 25.52
CA PRO A 207 0.68 8.28 25.03
C PRO A 207 0.68 8.22 23.51
N THR A 208 -0.33 7.56 22.94
CA THR A 208 -0.61 7.64 21.49
C THR A 208 -1.66 8.73 21.20
N ASN A 209 -1.90 9.03 19.93
CA ASN A 209 -2.92 10.02 19.58
C ASN A 209 -4.33 9.61 20.06
N GLY A 210 -4.61 8.31 20.18
CA GLY A 210 -5.89 7.80 20.70
C GLY A 210 -6.05 7.95 22.23
N TYR A 211 -4.99 8.29 22.95
CA TYR A 211 -5.04 8.53 24.39
C TYR A 211 -5.68 9.90 24.74
N LEU A 212 -5.68 10.86 23.83
CA LEU A 212 -6.17 12.23 24.02
C LEU A 212 -7.61 12.41 23.57
#